data_1f9b1481ab9a8bf95690662dc4cc5de7
#
_entry.id   1f9b1481ab9a8bf95690662dc4cc5de7
#
_cell.length_a   1.000
_cell.length_b   1.000
_cell.length_c   1.000
_cell.angle_alpha   90.00
_cell.angle_beta   90.00
_cell.angle_gamma   90.00
#
_symmetry.space_group_name_H-M   'P 1'
#
loop_
_entity.id
_entity.type
_entity.pdbx_description
1 polymer ?
#
loop_
_entity_poly.entity_id
_entity_poly.type
_entity_poly.pdbx_seq_one_letter_code
_entity_poly.pdbx_strand_id
1 'polypeptide(L)'
;MSALAKNAVFWIAASAFCVSASAQKPPKRPASQPAPVHYAQRAEAMQFADDVASRRDLDREWVRQAIGQARFLQQVPRLMLPPPAGTPKNWQLYRSRFIEPIRIRAGVRFWQDHAATLARAEQQYGVPAEVIVGIIGVETIYGQQVGTFRVMDALTTLAFDFPTGHPRAAERVAFFRRELEQFLSLMDRTGIDPFEPRGSYAGAMGLGQFMPSSWVRYAVDFDGDGRIDLWKSPADAIGSVANYFKGHGWQTDMPVWFDVQFDASRLQLDTLLAPDILPTFSAARMAELGAVTQGAGPQHAGPMALVELQNGAAAPTYVAGTENFYAITRYNWSSYYAMAVDELGRQVAAARRR
;
A
#
# COMPACT_ATOMS: atom_id res chain seq x y z
N MET A 1 -21.22 -22.70 7.95
CA MET A 1 -20.62 -23.05 6.65
C MET A 1 -20.64 -21.80 5.78
N SER A 2 -19.59 -21.03 5.78
CA SER A 2 -19.41 -19.92 4.82
C SER A 2 -17.91 -19.76 4.66
N ALA A 3 -17.42 -19.99 3.44
CA ALA A 3 -16.02 -19.85 3.08
C ALA A 3 -15.67 -18.36 3.07
N LEU A 4 -15.01 -17.89 4.11
CA LEU A 4 -14.42 -16.56 4.17
C LEU A 4 -13.30 -16.48 3.13
N ALA A 5 -13.52 -15.62 2.14
CA ALA A 5 -12.58 -15.29 1.09
C ALA A 5 -11.25 -14.83 1.71
N LYS A 6 -10.20 -15.63 1.55
CA LYS A 6 -8.82 -15.26 1.87
C LYS A 6 -8.42 -14.10 0.96
N ASN A 7 -8.39 -12.90 1.53
CA ASN A 7 -8.12 -11.65 0.84
C ASN A 7 -6.66 -11.54 0.37
N ALA A 8 -6.50 -10.85 -0.73
CA ALA A 8 -5.28 -10.69 -1.52
C ALA A 8 -4.15 -10.00 -0.76
N VAL A 9 -3.00 -10.65 -0.67
CA VAL A 9 -1.76 -10.05 -0.16
C VAL A 9 -1.22 -9.09 -1.22
N PHE A 10 -1.27 -7.79 -0.93
CA PHE A 10 -0.62 -6.75 -1.72
C PHE A 10 0.82 -6.57 -1.23
N TRP A 11 1.79 -6.95 -2.06
CA TRP A 11 3.17 -6.52 -1.91
C TRP A 11 3.39 -5.35 -2.87
N ILE A 12 3.21 -4.12 -2.40
CA ILE A 12 3.84 -2.96 -3.01
C ILE A 12 5.19 -2.85 -2.29
N ALA A 13 6.23 -3.44 -2.88
CA ALA A 13 7.59 -3.25 -2.39
C ALA A 13 8.01 -1.82 -2.75
N ALA A 14 8.21 -0.98 -1.74
CA ALA A 14 8.96 0.25 -1.92
C ALA A 14 10.36 -0.12 -2.40
N SER A 15 10.65 0.11 -3.67
CA SER A 15 11.90 -0.27 -4.32
C SER A 15 12.99 0.72 -3.91
N ALA A 16 13.82 0.34 -2.92
CA ALA A 16 15.08 1.02 -2.68
C ALA A 16 16.10 0.56 -3.74
N PHE A 17 16.43 1.42 -4.69
CA PHE A 17 17.55 1.22 -5.60
C PHE A 17 18.87 1.38 -4.84
N CYS A 18 19.57 0.25 -4.60
CA CYS A 18 20.98 0.27 -4.27
C CYS A 18 21.78 0.33 -5.57
N VAL A 19 22.42 1.47 -5.84
CA VAL A 19 23.44 1.58 -6.88
C VAL A 19 24.74 0.98 -6.32
N SER A 20 25.02 -0.27 -6.69
CA SER A 20 26.35 -0.88 -6.48
C SER A 20 27.15 -0.70 -7.76
N ALA A 21 28.25 0.06 -7.68
CA ALA A 21 29.23 0.14 -8.75
C ALA A 21 29.94 -1.21 -8.89
N SER A 22 29.75 -1.88 -10.00
CA SER A 22 30.45 -3.11 -10.35
C SER A 22 31.13 -2.98 -11.69
N ALA A 23 32.38 -3.46 -11.73
CA ALA A 23 33.31 -3.43 -12.85
C ALA A 23 32.71 -3.95 -14.17
N GLN A 24 33.02 -3.25 -15.25
CA GLN A 24 32.58 -3.54 -16.61
C GLN A 24 33.16 -4.86 -17.14
N LYS A 25 32.26 -5.79 -17.47
CA LYS A 25 32.56 -6.91 -18.40
C LYS A 25 32.26 -6.46 -19.84
N PRO A 26 32.98 -6.97 -20.85
CA PRO A 26 32.82 -6.56 -22.24
C PRO A 26 31.41 -6.88 -22.76
N PRO A 27 30.89 -6.11 -23.75
CA PRO A 27 29.50 -6.18 -24.18
C PRO A 27 29.25 -7.53 -24.90
N LYS A 28 28.31 -8.30 -24.34
CA LYS A 28 27.64 -9.39 -25.11
C LYS A 28 26.77 -8.75 -26.18
N ARG A 29 26.83 -9.31 -27.41
CA ARG A 29 25.91 -8.96 -28.52
C ARG A 29 24.47 -8.84 -27.98
N PRO A 30 23.74 -7.77 -28.33
CA PRO A 30 22.37 -7.62 -27.89
C PRO A 30 21.57 -8.81 -28.44
N ALA A 31 20.94 -9.58 -27.53
CA ALA A 31 19.86 -10.47 -27.93
C ALA A 31 18.79 -9.63 -28.63
N SER A 32 18.25 -10.12 -29.75
CA SER A 32 17.17 -9.46 -30.48
C SER A 32 16.09 -9.05 -29.49
N GLN A 33 15.82 -7.75 -29.38
CA GLN A 33 14.71 -7.27 -28.55
C GLN A 33 13.42 -7.92 -29.08
N PRO A 34 12.58 -8.50 -28.22
CA PRO A 34 11.28 -8.97 -28.61
C PRO A 34 10.53 -7.83 -29.34
N ALA A 35 9.81 -8.16 -30.38
CA ALA A 35 8.98 -7.19 -31.10
C ALA A 35 8.10 -6.42 -30.09
N PRO A 36 7.93 -5.10 -30.25
CA PRO A 36 7.10 -4.33 -29.33
C PRO A 36 5.69 -4.90 -29.29
N VAL A 37 5.18 -5.14 -28.10
CA VAL A 37 3.79 -5.58 -27.89
C VAL A 37 2.88 -4.40 -28.21
N HIS A 38 2.05 -4.55 -29.24
CA HIS A 38 1.04 -3.57 -29.64
C HIS A 38 -0.33 -4.03 -29.14
N TYR A 39 -0.83 -3.44 -28.06
CA TYR A 39 -2.14 -3.78 -27.49
C TYR A 39 -3.30 -3.54 -28.47
N ALA A 40 -3.17 -2.58 -29.38
CA ALA A 40 -4.14 -2.34 -30.45
C ALA A 40 -4.36 -3.57 -31.38
N GLN A 41 -3.38 -4.48 -31.47
CA GLN A 41 -3.47 -5.69 -32.30
C GLN A 41 -3.94 -6.92 -31.50
N ARG A 42 -4.16 -6.80 -30.20
CA ARG A 42 -4.61 -7.90 -29.33
C ARG A 42 -6.13 -7.87 -29.22
N ALA A 43 -6.78 -8.88 -29.76
CA ALA A 43 -8.25 -8.99 -29.72
C ALA A 43 -8.80 -8.90 -28.28
N GLU A 44 -8.13 -9.56 -27.32
CA GLU A 44 -8.51 -9.52 -25.90
C GLU A 44 -8.46 -8.09 -25.31
N ALA A 45 -7.43 -7.30 -25.64
CA ALA A 45 -7.28 -5.94 -25.14
C ALA A 45 -8.33 -5.01 -25.73
N MET A 46 -8.64 -5.18 -27.03
CA MET A 46 -9.67 -4.40 -27.71
C MET A 46 -11.08 -4.77 -27.27
N GLN A 47 -11.36 -6.05 -27.04
CA GLN A 47 -12.64 -6.47 -26.45
C GLN A 47 -12.81 -5.89 -25.04
N PHE A 48 -11.77 -5.93 -24.19
CA PHE A 48 -11.79 -5.30 -22.89
C PHE A 48 -12.04 -3.78 -22.98
N ALA A 49 -11.44 -3.10 -23.96
CA ALA A 49 -11.68 -1.68 -24.20
C ALA A 49 -13.15 -1.39 -24.52
N ASP A 50 -13.76 -2.19 -25.39
CA ASP A 50 -15.17 -2.07 -25.75
C ASP A 50 -16.08 -2.32 -24.54
N ASP A 51 -15.78 -3.35 -23.76
CA ASP A 51 -16.54 -3.68 -22.55
C ASP A 51 -16.46 -2.58 -21.49
N VAL A 52 -15.27 -1.97 -21.30
CA VAL A 52 -15.08 -0.83 -20.38
C VAL A 52 -15.84 0.39 -20.86
N ALA A 53 -15.73 0.74 -22.15
CA ALA A 53 -16.44 1.86 -22.74
C ALA A 53 -17.96 1.73 -22.52
N SER A 54 -18.51 0.55 -22.77
CA SER A 54 -19.93 0.26 -22.56
C SER A 54 -20.36 0.33 -21.09
N ARG A 55 -19.57 -0.27 -20.17
CA ARG A 55 -19.93 -0.29 -18.73
C ARG A 55 -19.84 1.05 -18.06
N ARG A 56 -18.95 1.93 -18.53
CA ARG A 56 -18.62 3.22 -17.90
C ARG A 56 -19.16 4.43 -18.65
N ASP A 57 -19.87 4.19 -19.75
CA ASP A 57 -20.40 5.25 -20.63
C ASP A 57 -19.28 6.20 -21.09
N LEU A 58 -18.17 5.60 -21.57
CA LEU A 58 -16.99 6.31 -22.09
C LEU A 58 -16.99 6.24 -23.63
N ASP A 59 -16.32 7.22 -24.25
CA ASP A 59 -16.08 7.18 -25.69
C ASP A 59 -15.27 5.94 -26.08
N ARG A 60 -15.86 5.10 -26.92
CA ARG A 60 -15.29 3.80 -27.31
C ARG A 60 -13.94 3.95 -28.01
N GLU A 61 -13.84 4.92 -28.90
CA GLU A 61 -12.62 5.11 -29.66
C GLU A 61 -11.50 5.64 -28.76
N TRP A 62 -11.81 6.56 -27.85
CA TRP A 62 -10.84 7.04 -26.84
C TRP A 62 -10.31 5.91 -25.96
N VAL A 63 -11.18 5.01 -25.46
CA VAL A 63 -10.72 3.87 -24.63
C VAL A 63 -9.85 2.91 -25.45
N ARG A 64 -10.23 2.61 -26.69
CA ARG A 64 -9.43 1.77 -27.61
C ARG A 64 -8.06 2.38 -27.91
N GLN A 65 -8.01 3.70 -28.15
CA GLN A 65 -6.77 4.42 -28.36
C GLN A 65 -5.89 4.43 -27.12
N ALA A 66 -6.45 4.71 -25.96
CA ALA A 66 -5.71 4.73 -24.70
C ALA A 66 -5.05 3.36 -24.42
N ILE A 67 -5.81 2.25 -24.50
CA ILE A 67 -5.27 0.91 -24.31
C ILE A 67 -4.32 0.51 -25.46
N GLY A 68 -4.69 0.80 -26.71
CA GLY A 68 -3.90 0.42 -27.89
C GLY A 68 -2.53 1.07 -27.96
N GLN A 69 -2.39 2.32 -27.47
CA GLN A 69 -1.14 3.08 -27.45
C GLN A 69 -0.30 2.84 -26.18
N ALA A 70 -0.82 2.11 -25.18
CA ALA A 70 -0.05 1.74 -24.01
C ALA A 70 1.17 0.88 -24.39
N ARG A 71 2.28 1.07 -23.67
CA ARG A 71 3.53 0.36 -23.92
C ARG A 71 3.70 -0.79 -22.94
N PHE A 72 4.09 -1.94 -23.44
CA PHE A 72 4.50 -3.04 -22.61
C PHE A 72 5.79 -2.69 -21.84
N LEU A 73 5.75 -2.82 -20.52
CA LEU A 73 6.88 -2.54 -19.62
C LEU A 73 7.52 -3.85 -19.17
N GLN A 74 8.55 -4.33 -19.86
CA GLN A 74 9.19 -5.64 -19.66
C GLN A 74 9.62 -5.91 -18.20
N GLN A 75 9.99 -4.87 -17.45
CA GLN A 75 10.42 -5.01 -16.05
C GLN A 75 9.24 -5.21 -15.09
N VAL A 76 8.06 -4.69 -15.40
CA VAL A 76 6.90 -4.67 -14.49
C VAL A 76 6.42 -6.07 -14.08
N PRO A 77 6.24 -7.05 -15.01
CA PRO A 77 5.88 -8.41 -14.61
C PRO A 77 6.89 -9.06 -13.66
N ARG A 78 8.19 -8.79 -13.84
CA ARG A 78 9.24 -9.35 -12.98
C ARG A 78 9.18 -8.80 -11.55
N LEU A 79 8.82 -7.52 -11.39
CA LEU A 79 8.67 -6.87 -10.09
C LEU A 79 7.45 -7.40 -9.31
N MET A 80 6.51 -8.05 -9.98
CA MET A 80 5.33 -8.65 -9.36
C MET A 80 5.55 -10.05 -8.81
N LEU A 81 6.65 -10.70 -9.16
CA LEU A 81 6.94 -12.04 -8.64
C LEU A 81 7.31 -11.98 -7.16
N PRO A 82 6.76 -12.89 -6.33
CA PRO A 82 7.15 -12.97 -4.93
C PRO A 82 8.63 -13.37 -4.80
N PRO A 83 9.25 -13.06 -3.66
CA PRO A 83 10.57 -13.58 -3.33
C PRO A 83 10.61 -15.11 -3.46
N PRO A 84 11.78 -15.72 -3.72
CA PRO A 84 11.93 -17.18 -3.73
C PRO A 84 11.34 -17.81 -2.46
N ALA A 85 10.74 -19.00 -2.61
CA ALA A 85 10.23 -19.75 -1.47
C ALA A 85 11.32 -19.96 -0.41
N GLY A 86 10.98 -19.81 0.88
CA GLY A 86 11.93 -19.93 1.98
C GLY A 86 12.79 -18.69 2.25
N THR A 87 12.59 -17.57 1.54
CA THR A 87 13.25 -16.30 1.89
C THR A 87 12.83 -15.90 3.30
N PRO A 88 13.75 -15.81 4.28
CA PRO A 88 13.43 -15.47 5.66
C PRO A 88 12.86 -14.04 5.73
N LYS A 89 11.74 -13.89 6.41
CA LYS A 89 11.23 -12.57 6.78
C LYS A 89 12.10 -12.00 7.90
N ASN A 90 12.40 -10.71 7.86
CA ASN A 90 13.19 -10.04 8.88
C ASN A 90 12.65 -8.63 9.14
N TRP A 91 12.01 -8.45 10.28
CA TRP A 91 11.42 -7.18 10.69
C TRP A 91 12.48 -6.09 10.88
N GLN A 92 13.58 -6.42 11.55
CA GLN A 92 14.63 -5.42 11.80
C GLN A 92 15.20 -4.87 10.48
N LEU A 93 15.43 -5.74 9.51
CA LEU A 93 15.87 -5.33 8.17
C LEU A 93 14.80 -4.55 7.41
N TYR A 94 13.52 -4.94 7.53
CA TYR A 94 12.40 -4.21 6.92
C TYR A 94 12.26 -2.83 7.55
N ARG A 95 12.24 -2.76 8.88
CA ARG A 95 12.16 -1.56 9.68
C ARG A 95 13.24 -0.54 9.32
N SER A 96 14.50 -0.98 9.20
CA SER A 96 15.63 -0.09 8.91
C SER A 96 15.55 0.66 7.58
N ARG A 97 14.70 0.21 6.66
CA ARG A 97 14.45 0.88 5.37
C ARG A 97 13.55 2.12 5.51
N PHE A 98 12.77 2.18 6.57
CA PHE A 98 11.79 3.25 6.79
C PHE A 98 12.14 4.13 7.99
N ILE A 99 12.67 3.52 9.05
CA ILE A 99 13.03 4.24 10.28
C ILE A 99 14.49 4.66 10.17
N GLU A 100 14.74 5.73 9.41
CA GLU A 100 16.09 6.24 9.14
C GLU A 100 16.11 7.79 9.19
N PRO A 101 17.27 8.40 9.47
CA PRO A 101 17.35 9.84 9.76
C PRO A 101 16.88 10.76 8.63
N ILE A 102 17.06 10.38 7.35
CA ILE A 102 16.67 11.22 6.21
C ILE A 102 15.14 11.32 6.17
N ARG A 103 14.44 10.17 6.29
CA ARG A 103 12.99 10.11 6.27
C ARG A 103 12.38 10.79 7.49
N ILE A 104 12.95 10.61 8.69
CA ILE A 104 12.49 11.29 9.91
C ILE A 104 12.62 12.81 9.75
N ARG A 105 13.78 13.32 9.30
CA ARG A 105 13.94 14.77 9.07
C ARG A 105 12.99 15.32 7.99
N ALA A 106 12.76 14.56 6.92
CA ALA A 106 11.79 14.95 5.91
C ALA A 106 10.36 15.00 6.49
N GLY A 107 10.01 14.03 7.35
CA GLY A 107 8.73 14.00 8.05
C GLY A 107 8.52 15.16 9.01
N VAL A 108 9.55 15.56 9.74
CA VAL A 108 9.48 16.75 10.62
C VAL A 108 9.19 18.01 9.81
N ARG A 109 9.89 18.22 8.68
CA ARG A 109 9.60 19.35 7.79
C ARG A 109 8.19 19.30 7.22
N PHE A 110 7.79 18.15 6.67
CA PHE A 110 6.44 17.96 6.12
C PHE A 110 5.35 18.26 7.17
N TRP A 111 5.55 17.80 8.40
CA TRP A 111 4.60 18.10 9.48
C TRP A 111 4.57 19.58 9.84
N GLN A 112 5.72 20.25 9.90
CA GLN A 112 5.80 21.68 10.16
C GLN A 112 5.11 22.50 9.07
N ASP A 113 5.39 22.18 7.80
CA ASP A 113 4.84 22.89 6.64
C ASP A 113 3.32 22.70 6.51
N HIS A 114 2.77 21.58 6.99
CA HIS A 114 1.36 21.22 6.85
C HIS A 114 0.63 21.04 8.18
N ALA A 115 1.12 21.64 9.27
CA ALA A 115 0.61 21.42 10.63
C ALA A 115 -0.90 21.70 10.76
N ALA A 116 -1.38 22.80 10.20
CA ALA A 116 -2.81 23.15 10.25
C ALA A 116 -3.69 22.15 9.48
N THR A 117 -3.22 21.69 8.31
CA THR A 117 -3.92 20.71 7.48
C THR A 117 -4.00 19.35 8.16
N LEU A 118 -2.89 18.90 8.78
CA LEU A 118 -2.84 17.66 9.56
C LEU A 118 -3.77 17.71 10.76
N ALA A 119 -3.77 18.83 11.53
CA ALA A 119 -4.67 18.99 12.66
C ALA A 119 -6.15 18.99 12.24
N ARG A 120 -6.48 19.64 11.11
CA ARG A 120 -7.84 19.60 10.54
C ARG A 120 -8.25 18.18 10.12
N ALA A 121 -7.35 17.43 9.48
CA ALA A 121 -7.62 16.05 9.07
C ALA A 121 -7.84 15.14 10.29
N GLU A 122 -7.02 15.28 11.32
CA GLU A 122 -7.18 14.57 12.59
C GLU A 122 -8.52 14.90 13.25
N GLN A 123 -8.88 16.17 13.33
CA GLN A 123 -10.18 16.62 13.89
C GLN A 123 -11.36 16.07 13.08
N GLN A 124 -11.29 16.10 11.75
CA GLN A 124 -12.40 15.73 10.86
C GLN A 124 -12.60 14.22 10.76
N TYR A 125 -11.52 13.44 10.73
CA TYR A 125 -11.58 11.99 10.46
C TYR A 125 -11.25 11.13 11.68
N GLY A 126 -10.74 11.72 12.76
CA GLY A 126 -10.31 11.01 13.97
C GLY A 126 -9.05 10.18 13.78
N VAL A 127 -8.29 10.42 12.71
CA VAL A 127 -7.03 9.71 12.40
C VAL A 127 -5.87 10.57 12.87
N PRO A 128 -5.01 10.11 13.80
CA PRO A 128 -3.90 10.90 14.31
C PRO A 128 -2.96 11.39 13.22
N ALA A 129 -2.50 12.62 13.31
CA ALA A 129 -1.57 13.21 12.36
C ALA A 129 -0.31 12.35 12.16
N GLU A 130 0.17 11.70 13.22
CA GLU A 130 1.33 10.79 13.15
C GLU A 130 1.09 9.59 12.22
N VAL A 131 -0.12 9.04 12.15
CA VAL A 131 -0.45 7.94 11.24
C VAL A 131 -0.47 8.43 9.79
N ILE A 132 -1.06 9.59 9.53
CA ILE A 132 -1.09 10.20 8.19
C ILE A 132 0.34 10.48 7.70
N VAL A 133 1.16 11.08 8.55
CA VAL A 133 2.58 11.35 8.29
C VAL A 133 3.36 10.06 8.08
N GLY A 134 3.07 9.02 8.87
CA GLY A 134 3.65 7.69 8.70
C GLY A 134 3.39 7.10 7.33
N ILE A 135 2.14 7.13 6.86
CA ILE A 135 1.77 6.66 5.50
C ILE A 135 2.53 7.42 4.41
N ILE A 136 2.40 8.74 4.37
CA ILE A 136 3.03 9.55 3.30
C ILE A 136 4.56 9.39 3.33
N GLY A 137 5.11 9.24 4.52
CA GLY A 137 6.54 8.98 4.72
C GLY A 137 6.99 7.62 4.22
N VAL A 138 6.25 6.55 4.51
CA VAL A 138 6.55 5.19 4.03
C VAL A 138 6.41 5.10 2.52
N GLU A 139 5.32 5.67 1.98
CA GLU A 139 4.99 5.54 0.56
C GLU A 139 5.95 6.32 -0.36
N THR A 140 6.20 7.58 -0.06
CA THR A 140 6.88 8.45 -1.04
C THR A 140 8.01 9.30 -0.47
N ILE A 141 8.40 9.12 0.79
CA ILE A 141 9.31 10.06 1.47
C ILE A 141 8.79 11.50 1.31
N TYR A 142 7.52 11.69 1.62
CA TYR A 142 6.82 12.98 1.54
C TYR A 142 6.90 13.63 0.14
N GLY A 143 6.63 12.82 -0.90
CA GLY A 143 6.60 13.27 -2.29
C GLY A 143 7.93 13.19 -3.05
N GLN A 144 9.04 12.78 -2.40
CA GLN A 144 10.34 12.67 -3.07
C GLN A 144 10.44 11.45 -4.01
N GLN A 145 9.60 10.43 -3.81
CA GLN A 145 9.62 9.17 -4.55
C GLN A 145 8.21 8.70 -4.94
N VAL A 146 7.54 9.45 -5.77
CA VAL A 146 6.16 9.16 -6.23
C VAL A 146 6.06 8.10 -7.34
N GLY A 147 7.21 7.56 -7.80
CA GLY A 147 7.27 6.65 -8.93
C GLY A 147 7.42 7.37 -10.28
N THR A 148 8.00 6.65 -11.25
CA THR A 148 8.34 7.21 -12.58
C THR A 148 7.67 6.47 -13.73
N PHE A 149 6.95 5.39 -13.45
CA PHE A 149 6.25 4.63 -14.49
C PHE A 149 5.01 5.40 -14.98
N ARG A 150 4.77 5.41 -16.29
CA ARG A 150 3.45 5.81 -16.78
C ARG A 150 2.40 4.84 -16.25
N VAL A 151 1.41 5.35 -15.53
CA VAL A 151 0.39 4.53 -14.88
C VAL A 151 -0.41 3.73 -15.91
N MET A 152 -0.77 4.35 -17.04
CA MET A 152 -1.44 3.69 -18.16
C MET A 152 -0.66 2.46 -18.63
N ASP A 153 0.65 2.59 -18.87
CA ASP A 153 1.50 1.50 -19.32
C ASP A 153 1.62 0.39 -18.28
N ALA A 154 1.81 0.75 -17.02
CA ALA A 154 1.95 -0.20 -15.92
C ALA A 154 0.68 -1.02 -15.72
N LEU A 155 -0.49 -0.37 -15.66
CA LEU A 155 -1.77 -1.04 -15.48
C LEU A 155 -2.13 -1.91 -16.68
N THR A 156 -1.92 -1.42 -17.93
CA THR A 156 -2.16 -2.22 -19.13
C THR A 156 -1.24 -3.43 -19.19
N THR A 157 0.05 -3.27 -18.86
CA THR A 157 0.98 -4.40 -18.78
C THR A 157 0.49 -5.45 -17.77
N LEU A 158 0.05 -5.05 -16.59
CA LEU A 158 -0.40 -5.97 -15.54
C LEU A 158 -1.79 -6.55 -15.81
N ALA A 159 -2.63 -5.87 -16.59
CA ALA A 159 -3.94 -6.37 -17.01
C ALA A 159 -3.87 -7.49 -18.05
N PHE A 160 -2.82 -7.49 -18.90
CA PHE A 160 -2.74 -8.39 -20.04
C PHE A 160 -1.49 -9.27 -20.09
N ASP A 161 -0.43 -8.92 -19.34
CA ASP A 161 0.86 -9.61 -19.35
C ASP A 161 1.37 -9.88 -17.92
N PHE A 162 0.46 -10.13 -16.99
CA PHE A 162 0.82 -10.49 -15.62
C PHE A 162 1.59 -11.82 -15.59
N PRO A 163 2.65 -11.98 -14.76
CA PRO A 163 3.48 -13.17 -14.78
C PRO A 163 2.70 -14.42 -14.36
N THR A 164 2.66 -15.42 -15.22
CA THR A 164 1.94 -16.70 -14.99
C THR A 164 2.55 -17.52 -13.87
N GLY A 165 3.85 -17.32 -13.54
CA GLY A 165 4.51 -17.97 -12.40
C GLY A 165 4.10 -17.44 -11.03
N HIS A 166 3.26 -16.41 -10.95
CA HIS A 166 2.74 -15.94 -9.66
C HIS A 166 1.63 -16.87 -9.14
N PRO A 167 1.66 -17.30 -7.85
CA PRO A 167 0.69 -18.26 -7.30
C PRO A 167 -0.78 -17.85 -7.43
N ARG A 168 -1.05 -16.55 -7.54
CA ARG A 168 -2.40 -15.96 -7.65
C ARG A 168 -2.55 -15.18 -8.96
N ALA A 169 -1.96 -15.64 -10.06
CA ALA A 169 -1.92 -14.90 -11.32
C ALA A 169 -3.32 -14.47 -11.82
N ALA A 170 -4.28 -15.40 -11.88
CA ALA A 170 -5.63 -15.12 -12.37
C ALA A 170 -6.35 -14.04 -11.55
N GLU A 171 -6.25 -14.12 -10.23
CA GLU A 171 -6.85 -13.13 -9.33
C GLU A 171 -6.21 -11.75 -9.48
N ARG A 172 -4.89 -11.72 -9.68
CA ARG A 172 -4.13 -10.48 -9.88
C ARG A 172 -4.45 -9.84 -11.24
N VAL A 173 -4.58 -10.61 -12.30
CA VAL A 173 -5.05 -10.12 -13.60
C VAL A 173 -6.43 -9.47 -13.48
N ALA A 174 -7.37 -10.16 -12.83
CA ALA A 174 -8.71 -9.61 -12.62
C ALA A 174 -8.68 -8.32 -11.78
N PHE A 175 -7.79 -8.23 -10.80
CA PHE A 175 -7.57 -7.01 -10.03
C PHE A 175 -7.05 -5.87 -10.92
N PHE A 176 -5.97 -6.07 -11.68
CA PHE A 176 -5.38 -5.01 -12.51
C PHE A 176 -6.28 -4.58 -13.66
N ARG A 177 -7.13 -5.46 -14.18
CA ARG A 177 -8.18 -5.08 -15.13
C ARG A 177 -9.19 -4.12 -14.50
N ARG A 178 -9.61 -4.34 -13.26
CA ARG A 178 -10.48 -3.41 -12.54
C ARG A 178 -9.79 -2.08 -12.25
N GLU A 179 -8.51 -2.11 -11.88
CA GLU A 179 -7.75 -0.87 -11.66
C GLU A 179 -7.56 -0.06 -12.94
N LEU A 180 -7.30 -0.72 -14.09
CA LEU A 180 -7.22 -0.07 -15.40
C LEU A 180 -8.56 0.57 -15.79
N GLU A 181 -9.68 -0.11 -15.55
CA GLU A 181 -11.02 0.41 -15.76
C GLU A 181 -11.30 1.65 -14.90
N GLN A 182 -10.94 1.61 -13.60
CA GLN A 182 -11.09 2.76 -12.71
C GLN A 182 -10.18 3.91 -13.11
N PHE A 183 -8.97 3.63 -13.56
CA PHE A 183 -8.03 4.64 -14.06
C PHE A 183 -8.60 5.37 -15.28
N LEU A 184 -9.09 4.64 -16.27
CA LEU A 184 -9.71 5.25 -17.46
C LEU A 184 -10.91 6.12 -17.11
N SER A 185 -11.81 5.64 -16.27
CA SER A 185 -12.91 6.44 -15.74
C SER A 185 -12.46 7.70 -14.99
N LEU A 186 -11.36 7.61 -14.25
CA LEU A 186 -10.80 8.76 -13.54
C LEU A 186 -10.24 9.80 -14.51
N MET A 187 -9.51 9.35 -15.53
CA MET A 187 -8.91 10.23 -16.55
C MET A 187 -9.97 10.95 -17.36
N ASP A 188 -10.99 10.25 -17.81
CA ASP A 188 -12.12 10.83 -18.52
C ASP A 188 -12.82 11.93 -17.68
N ARG A 189 -13.19 11.59 -16.45
CA ARG A 189 -13.88 12.51 -15.54
C ARG A 189 -13.08 13.76 -15.18
N THR A 190 -11.75 13.64 -15.11
CA THR A 190 -10.86 14.75 -14.75
C THR A 190 -10.32 15.51 -15.97
N GLY A 191 -10.52 15.00 -17.19
CA GLY A 191 -9.98 15.56 -18.42
C GLY A 191 -8.45 15.47 -18.52
N ILE A 192 -7.81 14.61 -17.71
CA ILE A 192 -6.35 14.42 -17.74
C ILE A 192 -6.01 13.39 -18.83
N ASP A 193 -4.99 13.70 -19.66
CA ASP A 193 -4.46 12.75 -20.63
C ASP A 193 -3.99 11.47 -19.90
N PRO A 194 -4.50 10.26 -20.23
CA PRO A 194 -4.14 9.02 -19.54
C PRO A 194 -2.64 8.68 -19.60
N PHE A 195 -1.89 9.34 -20.47
CA PHE A 195 -0.44 9.14 -20.58
C PHE A 195 0.41 10.09 -19.74
N GLU A 196 -0.17 11.10 -19.11
CA GLU A 196 0.54 12.03 -18.21
C GLU A 196 0.83 11.43 -16.81
N PRO A 197 -0.12 10.74 -16.13
CA PRO A 197 0.10 10.31 -14.76
C PRO A 197 1.30 9.39 -14.59
N ARG A 198 2.10 9.71 -13.57
CA ARG A 198 3.25 8.90 -13.12
C ARG A 198 2.94 8.29 -11.76
N GLY A 199 3.50 7.10 -11.54
CA GLY A 199 3.28 6.37 -10.30
C GLY A 199 4.23 5.18 -10.15
N SER A 200 3.86 4.24 -9.30
CA SER A 200 4.61 3.01 -9.10
C SER A 200 4.49 2.04 -10.29
N TYR A 201 5.33 1.03 -10.30
CA TYR A 201 5.25 -0.05 -11.30
C TYR A 201 3.94 -0.85 -11.21
N ALA A 202 3.20 -0.75 -10.12
CA ALA A 202 1.89 -1.36 -9.93
C ALA A 202 0.72 -0.40 -10.21
N GLY A 203 1.00 0.84 -10.65
CA GLY A 203 -0.02 1.83 -10.98
C GLY A 203 -0.57 2.63 -9.80
N ALA A 204 0.10 2.59 -8.63
CA ALA A 204 -0.24 3.47 -7.51
C ALA A 204 0.25 4.90 -7.76
N MET A 205 -0.53 5.90 -7.31
CA MET A 205 -0.39 7.30 -7.72
C MET A 205 -0.32 8.28 -6.54
N GLY A 206 0.41 9.37 -6.74
CA GLY A 206 0.45 10.53 -5.84
C GLY A 206 1.24 10.28 -4.56
N LEU A 207 1.18 11.25 -3.63
CA LEU A 207 1.94 11.25 -2.37
C LEU A 207 1.58 10.07 -1.47
N GLY A 208 0.30 9.66 -1.47
CA GLY A 208 -0.21 8.53 -0.70
C GLY A 208 -0.19 7.20 -1.45
N GLN A 209 0.30 7.14 -2.69
CA GLN A 209 0.34 5.92 -3.52
C GLN A 209 -1.03 5.21 -3.63
N PHE A 210 -2.07 5.97 -3.93
CA PHE A 210 -3.41 5.43 -4.12
C PHE A 210 -3.52 4.62 -5.42
N MET A 211 -4.09 3.42 -5.32
CA MET A 211 -4.58 2.74 -6.51
C MET A 211 -5.77 3.51 -7.11
N PRO A 212 -6.03 3.40 -8.44
CA PRO A 212 -7.16 4.10 -9.07
C PRO A 212 -8.50 3.91 -8.36
N SER A 213 -8.81 2.69 -7.93
CA SER A 213 -10.03 2.39 -7.16
C SER A 213 -10.08 3.09 -5.80
N SER A 214 -8.93 3.21 -5.12
CA SER A 214 -8.82 3.94 -3.86
C SER A 214 -8.98 5.44 -4.09
N TRP A 215 -8.42 5.98 -5.17
CA TRP A 215 -8.60 7.38 -5.54
C TRP A 215 -10.08 7.69 -5.76
N VAL A 216 -10.74 6.93 -6.61
CA VAL A 216 -12.17 7.15 -6.91
C VAL A 216 -13.05 7.10 -5.66
N ARG A 217 -12.68 6.26 -4.69
CA ARG A 217 -13.50 6.01 -3.50
C ARG A 217 -13.19 6.93 -2.33
N TYR A 218 -11.92 7.31 -2.14
CA TYR A 218 -11.48 7.95 -0.90
C TYR A 218 -10.77 9.29 -1.09
N ALA A 219 -10.35 9.65 -2.32
CA ALA A 219 -9.71 10.94 -2.53
C ALA A 219 -10.71 12.09 -2.34
N VAL A 220 -10.24 13.15 -1.71
CA VAL A 220 -11.02 14.35 -1.40
C VAL A 220 -10.25 15.60 -1.79
N ASP A 221 -10.97 16.60 -2.27
CA ASP A 221 -10.52 17.99 -2.37
C ASP A 221 -10.47 18.56 -0.96
N PHE A 222 -9.30 18.53 -0.35
CA PHE A 222 -9.16 18.90 1.06
C PHE A 222 -8.69 20.34 1.25
N ASP A 223 -8.16 21.03 0.23
CA ASP A 223 -7.90 22.47 0.27
C ASP A 223 -9.08 23.30 -0.25
N GLY A 224 -10.04 22.69 -0.94
CA GLY A 224 -11.27 23.34 -1.40
C GLY A 224 -11.08 24.15 -2.67
N ASP A 225 -10.08 23.81 -3.48
CA ASP A 225 -9.79 24.51 -4.75
C ASP A 225 -10.69 24.06 -5.93
N GLY A 226 -11.54 23.06 -5.71
CA GLY A 226 -12.46 22.46 -6.69
C GLY A 226 -11.85 21.31 -7.48
N ARG A 227 -10.66 20.82 -7.09
CA ARG A 227 -9.95 19.69 -7.73
C ARG A 227 -9.43 18.72 -6.70
N ILE A 228 -9.14 17.50 -7.14
CA ILE A 228 -8.44 16.50 -6.31
C ILE A 228 -7.10 16.24 -6.96
N ASP A 229 -6.01 16.73 -6.38
CA ASP A 229 -4.65 16.55 -6.89
C ASP A 229 -3.75 15.85 -5.86
N LEU A 230 -3.73 14.51 -5.88
CA LEU A 230 -2.87 13.73 -4.97
C LEU A 230 -1.38 13.76 -5.37
N TRP A 231 -1.02 14.33 -6.51
CA TRP A 231 0.39 14.47 -6.93
C TRP A 231 1.04 15.75 -6.39
N LYS A 232 0.30 16.87 -6.37
CA LYS A 232 0.86 18.20 -6.11
C LYS A 232 0.25 18.90 -4.90
N SER A 233 -0.97 18.51 -4.47
CA SER A 233 -1.60 19.04 -3.25
C SER A 233 -1.31 18.15 -2.05
N PRO A 234 -0.38 18.53 -1.15
CA PRO A 234 -0.22 17.84 0.13
C PRO A 234 -1.51 17.86 0.98
N ALA A 235 -2.33 18.90 0.83
CA ALA A 235 -3.60 18.97 1.55
C ALA A 235 -4.55 17.86 1.12
N ASP A 236 -4.74 17.65 -0.18
CA ASP A 236 -5.58 16.57 -0.69
C ASP A 236 -5.03 15.20 -0.30
N ALA A 237 -3.71 15.02 -0.39
CA ALA A 237 -3.08 13.78 0.03
C ALA A 237 -3.32 13.48 1.51
N ILE A 238 -3.16 14.48 2.41
CA ILE A 238 -3.42 14.37 3.85
C ILE A 238 -4.88 14.02 4.11
N GLY A 239 -5.81 14.78 3.54
CA GLY A 239 -7.25 14.55 3.70
C GLY A 239 -7.68 13.19 3.16
N SER A 240 -7.17 12.81 1.99
CA SER A 240 -7.49 11.53 1.35
C SER A 240 -6.96 10.32 2.12
N VAL A 241 -5.75 10.39 2.67
CA VAL A 241 -5.21 9.33 3.55
C VAL A 241 -6.08 9.18 4.80
N ALA A 242 -6.47 10.29 5.43
CA ALA A 242 -7.34 10.26 6.60
C ALA A 242 -8.73 9.68 6.26
N ASN A 243 -9.33 10.11 5.14
CA ASN A 243 -10.61 9.58 4.66
C ASN A 243 -10.54 8.09 4.30
N TYR A 244 -9.41 7.62 3.75
CA TYR A 244 -9.17 6.20 3.50
C TYR A 244 -9.28 5.39 4.80
N PHE A 245 -8.62 5.80 5.85
CA PHE A 245 -8.67 5.12 7.15
C PHE A 245 -10.06 5.16 7.77
N LYS A 246 -10.75 6.32 7.71
CA LYS A 246 -12.14 6.41 8.16
C LYS A 246 -13.02 5.42 7.41
N GLY A 247 -12.87 5.32 6.10
CA GLY A 247 -13.59 4.36 5.25
C GLY A 247 -13.25 2.89 5.49
N HIS A 248 -12.11 2.61 6.15
CA HIS A 248 -11.67 1.27 6.55
C HIS A 248 -11.87 0.97 8.03
N GLY A 249 -12.71 1.74 8.72
CA GLY A 249 -13.13 1.45 10.08
C GLY A 249 -12.18 1.95 11.15
N TRP A 250 -11.34 2.96 10.85
CA TRP A 250 -10.52 3.62 11.87
C TRP A 250 -11.40 4.12 13.02
N GLN A 251 -10.98 3.82 14.25
CA GLN A 251 -11.64 4.26 15.48
C GLN A 251 -10.78 5.30 16.18
N THR A 252 -11.38 6.47 16.44
CA THR A 252 -10.73 7.58 17.15
C THR A 252 -10.33 7.12 18.56
N ASP A 253 -9.18 7.58 19.04
CA ASP A 253 -8.62 7.31 20.37
C ASP A 253 -8.27 5.82 20.65
N MET A 254 -8.48 4.92 19.69
CA MET A 254 -8.06 3.54 19.84
C MET A 254 -6.57 3.39 19.50
N PRO A 255 -5.75 2.82 20.41
CA PRO A 255 -4.36 2.49 20.10
C PRO A 255 -4.23 1.55 18.91
N VAL A 256 -3.11 1.65 18.17
CA VAL A 256 -2.85 0.77 17.02
C VAL A 256 -2.49 -0.66 17.47
N TRP A 257 -1.72 -0.77 18.55
CA TRP A 257 -1.29 -2.06 19.12
C TRP A 257 -0.86 -1.92 20.57
N PHE A 258 -0.73 -3.07 21.26
CA PHE A 258 -0.21 -3.19 22.62
C PHE A 258 0.96 -4.16 22.66
N ASP A 259 1.89 -3.94 23.58
CA ASP A 259 2.92 -4.93 23.92
C ASP A 259 2.28 -6.19 24.50
N VAL A 260 2.94 -7.34 24.29
CA VAL A 260 2.51 -8.64 24.77
C VAL A 260 3.61 -9.31 25.56
N GLN A 261 3.23 -9.89 26.70
CA GLN A 261 4.07 -10.78 27.47
C GLN A 261 3.49 -12.18 27.47
N PHE A 262 4.32 -13.19 27.24
CA PHE A 262 3.86 -14.58 27.24
C PHE A 262 3.94 -15.24 28.60
N ASP A 263 2.88 -15.97 28.98
CA ASP A 263 2.87 -16.95 30.03
C ASP A 263 3.16 -18.32 29.43
N ALA A 264 4.40 -18.78 29.53
CA ALA A 264 4.86 -20.01 28.91
C ALA A 264 4.11 -21.27 29.39
N SER A 265 3.50 -21.22 30.60
CA SER A 265 2.76 -22.35 31.16
C SER A 265 1.43 -22.61 30.47
N ARG A 266 0.88 -21.60 29.76
CA ARG A 266 -0.43 -21.65 29.10
C ARG A 266 -0.38 -21.32 27.61
N LEU A 267 0.78 -20.96 27.06
CA LEU A 267 0.92 -20.40 25.70
C LEU A 267 0.43 -21.38 24.64
N GLN A 268 -0.60 -20.98 23.89
CA GLN A 268 -1.14 -21.67 22.73
C GLN A 268 -0.88 -20.83 21.47
N LEU A 269 0.40 -20.74 21.10
CA LEU A 269 0.87 -19.82 20.05
C LEU A 269 0.20 -20.08 18.70
N ASP A 270 0.07 -21.33 18.27
CA ASP A 270 -0.56 -21.70 16.99
C ASP A 270 -2.03 -21.24 16.94
N THR A 271 -2.75 -21.36 18.07
CA THR A 271 -4.14 -20.88 18.17
C THR A 271 -4.22 -19.37 18.04
N LEU A 272 -3.32 -18.66 18.70
CA LEU A 272 -3.27 -17.19 18.67
C LEU A 272 -2.88 -16.64 17.30
N LEU A 273 -2.03 -17.35 16.55
CA LEU A 273 -1.57 -16.93 15.21
C LEU A 273 -2.50 -17.39 14.08
N ALA A 274 -3.43 -18.33 14.33
CA ALA A 274 -4.30 -18.87 13.29
C ALA A 274 -5.15 -17.82 12.53
N PRO A 275 -5.67 -16.74 13.17
CA PRO A 275 -6.40 -15.68 12.48
C PRO A 275 -5.53 -14.74 11.64
N ASP A 276 -4.18 -14.91 11.65
CA ASP A 276 -3.23 -13.99 11.05
C ASP A 276 -3.40 -12.57 11.65
N ILE A 277 -3.57 -11.55 10.80
CA ILE A 277 -3.72 -10.14 11.23
C ILE A 277 -5.18 -9.76 11.57
N LEU A 278 -6.11 -10.69 11.52
CA LEU A 278 -7.53 -10.39 11.76
C LEU A 278 -7.81 -10.25 13.25
N PRO A 279 -8.26 -9.09 13.75
CA PRO A 279 -8.66 -8.93 15.15
C PRO A 279 -9.76 -9.91 15.50
N THR A 280 -9.49 -10.84 16.42
CA THR A 280 -10.37 -11.99 16.70
C THR A 280 -10.55 -12.23 18.19
N PHE A 281 -9.52 -11.94 18.99
CA PHE A 281 -9.49 -12.29 20.41
C PHE A 281 -9.72 -11.07 21.30
N SER A 282 -10.56 -11.19 22.32
CA SER A 282 -10.58 -10.23 23.44
C SER A 282 -9.28 -10.30 24.25
N ALA A 283 -8.97 -9.25 25.01
CA ALA A 283 -7.82 -9.24 25.91
C ALA A 283 -7.85 -10.41 26.91
N ALA A 284 -9.03 -10.73 27.46
CA ALA A 284 -9.22 -11.87 28.37
C ALA A 284 -8.92 -13.19 27.66
N ARG A 285 -9.42 -13.38 26.43
CA ARG A 285 -9.16 -14.62 25.67
C ARG A 285 -7.70 -14.78 25.29
N MET A 286 -7.00 -13.69 24.91
CA MET A 286 -5.55 -13.73 24.70
C MET A 286 -4.80 -14.16 25.95
N ALA A 287 -5.17 -13.60 27.12
CA ALA A 287 -4.56 -13.93 28.40
C ALA A 287 -4.81 -15.41 28.80
N GLU A 288 -6.01 -15.95 28.56
CA GLU A 288 -6.31 -17.38 28.75
C GLU A 288 -5.41 -18.28 27.88
N LEU A 289 -5.11 -17.84 26.65
CA LEU A 289 -4.24 -18.53 25.71
C LEU A 289 -2.74 -18.23 25.97
N GLY A 290 -2.40 -17.54 27.04
CA GLY A 290 -1.03 -17.26 27.45
C GLY A 290 -0.38 -16.03 26.81
N ALA A 291 -1.13 -15.17 26.12
CA ALA A 291 -0.65 -13.88 25.60
C ALA A 291 -1.27 -12.72 26.39
N VAL A 292 -0.53 -12.15 27.33
CA VAL A 292 -0.99 -11.08 28.22
C VAL A 292 -0.60 -9.73 27.65
N THR A 293 -1.60 -8.94 27.25
CA THR A 293 -1.39 -7.56 26.78
C THR A 293 -0.94 -6.65 27.90
N GLN A 294 -0.10 -5.64 27.60
CA GLN A 294 0.49 -4.74 28.58
C GLN A 294 -0.14 -3.34 28.53
N GLY A 295 0.17 -2.52 29.53
CA GLY A 295 -0.34 -1.15 29.63
C GLY A 295 -1.87 -1.10 29.73
N ALA A 296 -2.53 -0.39 28.82
CA ALA A 296 -4.00 -0.32 28.73
C ALA A 296 -4.61 -1.52 27.99
N GLY A 297 -3.81 -2.46 27.45
CA GLY A 297 -4.28 -3.60 26.68
C GLY A 297 -5.26 -4.51 27.42
N PRO A 298 -5.07 -4.84 28.70
CA PRO A 298 -6.04 -5.66 29.44
C PRO A 298 -7.44 -5.07 29.57
N GLN A 299 -7.58 -3.74 29.46
CA GLN A 299 -8.85 -3.01 29.52
C GLN A 299 -9.43 -2.72 28.13
N HIS A 300 -8.72 -3.11 27.06
CA HIS A 300 -9.20 -2.88 25.69
C HIS A 300 -10.46 -3.71 25.42
N ALA A 301 -11.54 -3.04 25.02
CA ALA A 301 -12.85 -3.67 24.83
C ALA A 301 -13.00 -4.34 23.46
N GLY A 302 -12.22 -3.92 22.44
CA GLY A 302 -12.28 -4.44 21.09
C GLY A 302 -11.51 -5.76 20.90
N PRO A 303 -11.70 -6.42 19.76
CA PRO A 303 -10.90 -7.58 19.40
C PRO A 303 -9.48 -7.19 18.98
N MET A 304 -8.53 -8.10 19.20
CA MET A 304 -7.13 -7.96 18.81
C MET A 304 -6.65 -9.22 18.07
N ALA A 305 -5.56 -9.10 17.33
CA ALA A 305 -4.83 -10.22 16.75
C ALA A 305 -3.43 -10.30 17.38
N LEU A 306 -2.94 -11.51 17.66
CA LEU A 306 -1.51 -11.66 17.93
C LEU A 306 -0.75 -11.60 16.61
N VAL A 307 0.10 -10.60 16.48
CA VAL A 307 0.89 -10.35 15.28
C VAL A 307 2.33 -10.76 15.52
N GLU A 308 2.85 -11.66 14.67
CA GLU A 308 4.24 -12.08 14.67
C GLU A 308 5.05 -11.29 13.64
N LEU A 309 6.18 -10.73 14.08
CA LEU A 309 7.17 -10.07 13.24
C LEU A 309 8.48 -10.87 13.30
N GLN A 310 8.71 -11.74 12.31
CA GLN A 310 9.89 -12.60 12.25
C GLN A 310 11.17 -11.77 12.07
N ASN A 311 12.26 -12.15 12.72
CA ASN A 311 13.56 -11.48 12.71
C ASN A 311 14.68 -12.36 12.12
N GLY A 312 14.40 -13.10 11.04
CA GLY A 312 15.33 -14.05 10.45
C GLY A 312 15.64 -15.20 11.42
N ALA A 313 16.89 -15.33 11.82
CA ALA A 313 17.32 -16.35 12.81
C ALA A 313 17.14 -15.91 14.28
N ALA A 314 16.83 -14.63 14.54
CA ALA A 314 16.58 -14.12 15.89
C ALA A 314 15.12 -14.36 16.31
N ALA A 315 14.85 -14.25 17.62
CA ALA A 315 13.51 -14.41 18.15
C ALA A 315 12.54 -13.39 17.52
N PRO A 316 11.32 -13.82 17.16
CA PRO A 316 10.28 -12.92 16.66
C PRO A 316 9.89 -11.86 17.68
N THR A 317 9.40 -10.73 17.17
CA THR A 317 8.71 -9.71 17.96
C THR A 317 7.20 -9.96 17.88
N TYR A 318 6.49 -9.84 18.98
CA TYR A 318 5.04 -10.02 19.02
C TYR A 318 4.35 -8.78 19.57
N VAL A 319 3.21 -8.43 18.96
CA VAL A 319 2.33 -7.36 19.43
C VAL A 319 0.87 -7.78 19.33
N ALA A 320 0.00 -7.19 20.13
CA ALA A 320 -1.44 -7.32 20.01
C ALA A 320 -1.98 -6.18 19.14
N GLY A 321 -2.25 -6.45 17.86
CA GLY A 321 -2.79 -5.49 16.92
C GLY A 321 -4.30 -5.31 17.11
N THR A 322 -4.77 -4.08 17.21
CA THR A 322 -6.18 -3.72 17.33
C THR A 322 -6.85 -3.63 15.95
N GLU A 323 -8.11 -3.20 15.91
CA GLU A 323 -8.81 -2.90 14.66
C GLU A 323 -8.14 -1.73 13.90
N ASN A 324 -7.51 -0.78 14.60
CA ASN A 324 -6.72 0.28 13.94
C ASN A 324 -5.42 -0.24 13.31
N PHE A 325 -4.77 -1.23 13.92
CA PHE A 325 -3.68 -1.94 13.28
C PHE A 325 -4.15 -2.62 11.99
N TYR A 326 -5.29 -3.30 12.06
CA TYR A 326 -5.90 -3.94 10.89
C TYR A 326 -6.26 -2.90 9.82
N ALA A 327 -6.81 -1.74 10.19
CA ALA A 327 -7.09 -0.65 9.24
C ALA A 327 -5.83 -0.20 8.48
N ILE A 328 -4.67 -0.10 9.14
CA ILE A 328 -3.41 0.22 8.45
C ILE A 328 -3.03 -0.90 7.47
N THR A 329 -3.23 -2.17 7.82
CA THR A 329 -2.96 -3.27 6.90
C THR A 329 -3.85 -3.28 5.65
N ARG A 330 -4.96 -2.53 5.63
CA ARG A 330 -5.81 -2.38 4.43
C ARG A 330 -5.14 -1.54 3.34
N TYR A 331 -4.23 -0.66 3.73
CA TYR A 331 -3.44 0.12 2.78
C TYR A 331 -2.43 -0.78 2.03
N ASN A 332 -1.75 -1.63 2.78
CA ASN A 332 -0.87 -2.66 2.24
C ASN A 332 -0.98 -3.90 3.16
N TRP A 333 -1.40 -5.05 2.62
CA TRP A 333 -1.69 -6.27 3.38
C TRP A 333 -0.42 -6.87 3.99
N SER A 334 0.13 -6.20 5.01
CA SER A 334 1.36 -6.60 5.67
C SER A 334 1.43 -6.04 7.10
N SER A 335 1.65 -6.91 8.07
CA SER A 335 1.93 -6.53 9.45
C SER A 335 3.21 -5.68 9.58
N TYR A 336 4.23 -6.00 8.78
CA TYR A 336 5.49 -5.23 8.77
C TYR A 336 5.27 -3.81 8.28
N TYR A 337 4.41 -3.64 7.28
CA TYR A 337 4.03 -2.32 6.79
C TYR A 337 3.30 -1.52 7.87
N ALA A 338 2.30 -2.12 8.52
CA ALA A 338 1.53 -1.43 9.56
C ALA A 338 2.42 -0.96 10.72
N MET A 339 3.34 -1.82 11.16
CA MET A 339 4.33 -1.45 12.18
C MET A 339 5.27 -0.35 11.72
N ALA A 340 5.75 -0.39 10.45
CA ALA A 340 6.65 0.65 9.93
C ALA A 340 5.96 2.01 9.82
N VAL A 341 4.69 2.05 9.42
CA VAL A 341 3.88 3.27 9.36
C VAL A 341 3.72 3.88 10.75
N ASP A 342 3.24 3.09 11.72
CA ASP A 342 3.02 3.55 13.09
C ASP A 342 4.34 4.02 13.73
N GLU A 343 5.41 3.24 13.59
CA GLU A 343 6.70 3.57 14.18
C GLU A 343 7.32 4.82 13.54
N LEU A 344 7.25 4.97 12.21
CA LEU A 344 7.74 6.18 11.54
C LEU A 344 6.99 7.41 12.03
N GLY A 345 5.66 7.35 12.08
CA GLY A 345 4.82 8.44 12.56
C GLY A 345 5.20 8.87 13.98
N ARG A 346 5.33 7.93 14.91
CA ARG A 346 5.78 8.17 16.28
C ARG A 346 7.19 8.77 16.37
N GLN A 347 8.14 8.29 15.57
CA GLN A 347 9.51 8.83 15.54
C GLN A 347 9.54 10.26 15.00
N VAL A 348 8.76 10.58 13.98
CA VAL A 348 8.62 11.95 13.45
C VAL A 348 7.98 12.85 14.50
N ALA A 349 6.89 12.41 15.16
CA ALA A 349 6.23 13.17 16.23
C ALA A 349 7.17 13.44 17.41
N ALA A 350 7.97 12.45 17.82
CA ALA A 350 8.97 12.62 18.88
C ALA A 350 10.10 13.58 18.48
N ALA A 351 10.59 13.50 17.24
CA ALA A 351 11.66 14.36 16.73
C ALA A 351 11.21 15.83 16.59
N ARG A 352 9.90 16.06 16.27
CA ARG A 352 9.33 17.41 16.19
C ARG A 352 9.24 18.13 17.53
N ARG A 353 9.12 17.40 18.65
CA ARG A 353 8.99 17.93 20.01
C ARG A 353 10.34 18.34 20.64
N ARG A 354 11.46 17.97 19.98
CA ARG A 354 12.82 18.34 20.41
C ARG A 354 13.27 19.65 19.76
#